data_6d026e7ae74f9feb85fd1172e4b0de04
#
_entry.id   6d026e7ae74f9feb85fd1172e4b0de04
#
_cell.length_a   1.000
_cell.length_b   1.000
_cell.length_c   1.000
_cell.angle_alpha   90.00
_cell.angle_beta   90.00
_cell.angle_gamma   90.00
#
_symmetry.space_group_name_H-M   'P 1'
#
loop_
_entity.id
_entity.type
_entity.pdbx_description
1 polymer ?
#
loop_
_entity_poly.entity_id
_entity_poly.type
_entity_poly.pdbx_seq_one_letter_code
_entity_poly.pdbx_strand_id
1 'polypeptide(L)'
;MDEQQRADLEGSIAENVAALTQPGESPDVIVPAPEVVETAEVGFTDGSWRTHVLAVQGWLRLPHDLAADDADTFLGSLADALGVDTADADAVLPRLAERLERAVDLRERFLQRLEASAEGDSTLLTASRQWVADWDEVDEEASAERGGPIHAEADTWPITQFVQYANYEELELSPSYQRAEVWPNSDSQMLIESVLRGIPLPSVILLQRSDARGTSYEVVDGKQRLTAILRFMGRHPRAVGEVRRRAQAWGEGPDDVVRLFQEDYPGFKKKWKQHEQSTLTAKLEKELHFPYPLRSGDVPALSGDLQAMRGKYYCQIRDHSVDVLGDKRRVRSIFEEQSKYKVPVITYTQVTSEQIHEVFSLYNKQGKHLNAEEIRNALFHHLALMRALLVAAGDSTDVDAVAPFLRDEWDDLSSTARTLDRYGFAAAGYKRTKILSWVASILVHGDGRLDSRSTATHINNLLERLAEDRADRLRSDDVVRDLMLLLDHGLDVHALIPREVWTDRFVNAQSRGKWQELQLVASVTGLAAAHEYHGDALLDLVETRFEDIKALATSREWQRPEKTQSREQWQYIADVVGGLMRLFDVPDEEVEARLRSRFGGTGLTNLRELRGQRSAPR
;
A
#
# COMPACT_ATOMS: atom_id res chain seq x y z
N MET A 1 -5.06 -35.27 -10.15
CA MET A 1 -4.51 -34.72 -11.42
C MET A 1 -4.52 -35.82 -12.48
N ASP A 2 -4.91 -35.55 -13.73
CA ASP A 2 -4.81 -36.56 -14.79
C ASP A 2 -3.37 -36.68 -15.32
N GLU A 3 -3.09 -37.79 -16.08
CA GLU A 3 -1.71 -38.11 -16.51
C GLU A 3 -1.14 -37.04 -17.48
N GLN A 4 -1.99 -36.43 -18.33
CA GLN A 4 -1.56 -35.40 -19.26
C GLN A 4 -1.24 -34.08 -18.51
N GLN A 5 -2.09 -33.66 -17.60
CA GLN A 5 -1.87 -32.49 -16.76
C GLN A 5 -0.60 -32.61 -15.91
N ARG A 6 -0.32 -33.81 -15.44
CA ARG A 6 0.90 -34.08 -14.68
C ARG A 6 2.14 -33.99 -15.55
N ALA A 7 2.11 -34.54 -16.77
CA ALA A 7 3.22 -34.46 -17.71
C ALA A 7 3.51 -33.01 -18.14
N ASP A 8 2.47 -32.22 -18.39
CA ASP A 8 2.61 -30.80 -18.75
C ASP A 8 3.23 -29.99 -17.60
N LEU A 9 2.84 -30.28 -16.37
CA LEU A 9 3.36 -29.65 -15.15
C LEU A 9 4.83 -30.02 -14.89
N GLU A 10 5.17 -31.30 -15.02
CA GLU A 10 6.54 -31.80 -14.90
C GLU A 10 7.44 -31.16 -15.96
N GLY A 11 6.93 -31.00 -17.19
CA GLY A 11 7.61 -30.29 -18.26
C GLY A 11 7.88 -28.81 -17.93
N SER A 12 6.87 -28.10 -17.43
CA SER A 12 7.01 -26.71 -17.01
C SER A 12 8.03 -26.53 -15.88
N ILE A 13 8.01 -27.41 -14.88
CA ILE A 13 9.01 -27.42 -13.80
C ILE A 13 10.41 -27.61 -14.38
N ALA A 14 10.59 -28.57 -15.29
CA ALA A 14 11.88 -28.86 -15.89
C ALA A 14 12.42 -27.66 -16.71
N GLU A 15 11.58 -27.01 -17.50
CA GLU A 15 11.92 -25.81 -18.27
C GLU A 15 12.34 -24.65 -17.35
N ASN A 16 11.60 -24.37 -16.30
CA ASN A 16 11.87 -23.28 -15.37
C ASN A 16 13.15 -23.53 -14.55
N VAL A 17 13.39 -24.77 -14.12
CA VAL A 17 14.66 -25.16 -13.46
C VAL A 17 15.83 -24.95 -14.41
N ALA A 18 15.75 -25.43 -15.65
CA ALA A 18 16.78 -25.23 -16.65
C ALA A 18 17.05 -23.73 -16.91
N ALA A 19 16.00 -22.90 -16.99
CA ALA A 19 16.12 -21.46 -17.15
C ALA A 19 16.86 -20.77 -15.99
N LEU A 20 16.63 -21.20 -14.76
CA LEU A 20 17.28 -20.63 -13.57
C LEU A 20 18.76 -21.04 -13.43
N THR A 21 19.21 -22.10 -14.09
CA THR A 21 20.61 -22.52 -14.11
C THR A 21 21.43 -21.84 -15.20
N GLN A 22 20.82 -21.11 -16.14
CA GLN A 22 21.53 -20.43 -17.23
C GLN A 22 22.58 -19.45 -16.70
N PRO A 23 23.73 -19.27 -17.42
CA PRO A 23 24.75 -18.32 -17.01
C PRO A 23 24.20 -16.90 -16.89
N GLY A 24 24.72 -16.12 -15.94
CA GLY A 24 24.34 -14.73 -15.73
C GLY A 24 24.68 -14.28 -14.31
N GLU A 25 24.62 -12.99 -14.10
CA GLU A 25 24.74 -12.42 -12.76
C GLU A 25 23.59 -12.88 -11.87
N SER A 26 23.88 -13.01 -10.58
CA SER A 26 22.87 -13.35 -9.56
C SER A 26 22.83 -12.27 -8.47
N PRO A 27 21.69 -12.09 -7.77
CA PRO A 27 21.64 -11.26 -6.59
C PRO A 27 22.71 -11.65 -5.59
N ASP A 28 23.31 -10.66 -4.91
CA ASP A 28 24.36 -10.86 -3.90
C ASP A 28 23.90 -11.67 -2.67
N VAL A 29 22.60 -11.91 -2.56
CA VAL A 29 21.95 -12.67 -1.46
C VAL A 29 21.76 -14.17 -1.77
N ILE A 30 22.08 -14.62 -2.99
CA ILE A 30 21.94 -16.02 -3.38
C ILE A 30 23.22 -16.60 -3.94
N VAL A 31 23.36 -17.92 -3.81
CA VAL A 31 24.41 -18.68 -4.47
C VAL A 31 23.84 -19.20 -5.79
N PRO A 32 24.43 -18.87 -6.96
CA PRO A 32 23.95 -19.36 -8.23
C PRO A 32 24.15 -20.88 -8.34
N ALA A 33 23.35 -21.52 -9.18
CA ALA A 33 23.50 -22.94 -9.46
C ALA A 33 24.92 -23.24 -10.03
N PRO A 34 25.59 -24.28 -9.56
CA PRO A 34 26.97 -24.55 -9.93
C PRO A 34 27.14 -25.04 -11.38
N GLU A 35 26.10 -25.65 -11.97
CA GLU A 35 26.11 -26.25 -13.31
C GLU A 35 24.85 -25.86 -14.08
N VAL A 36 25.01 -25.69 -15.40
CA VAL A 36 23.87 -25.51 -16.32
C VAL A 36 23.20 -26.87 -16.54
N VAL A 37 21.90 -26.89 -16.42
CA VAL A 37 21.07 -28.10 -16.57
C VAL A 37 20.19 -27.94 -17.80
N GLU A 38 20.16 -28.96 -18.66
CA GLU A 38 19.23 -29.02 -19.78
C GLU A 38 17.87 -29.58 -19.31
N THR A 39 16.78 -29.14 -19.93
CA THR A 39 15.42 -29.57 -19.56
C THR A 39 15.28 -31.10 -19.52
N ALA A 40 15.93 -31.82 -20.43
CA ALA A 40 15.90 -33.28 -20.50
C ALA A 40 16.59 -33.99 -19.32
N GLU A 41 17.43 -33.29 -18.56
CA GLU A 41 18.15 -33.83 -17.41
C GLU A 41 17.32 -33.75 -16.12
N VAL A 42 16.23 -32.97 -16.12
CA VAL A 42 15.32 -32.80 -14.98
C VAL A 42 14.28 -33.92 -15.01
N GLY A 43 14.67 -35.13 -14.55
CA GLY A 43 13.82 -36.32 -14.63
C GLY A 43 12.92 -36.50 -13.40
N PHE A 44 11.63 -36.71 -13.62
CA PHE A 44 10.68 -37.03 -12.54
C PHE A 44 10.65 -38.53 -12.24
N THR A 45 10.87 -39.35 -13.27
CA THR A 45 10.85 -40.82 -13.15
C THR A 45 12.04 -41.37 -12.33
N ASP A 46 13.24 -40.77 -12.52
CA ASP A 46 14.45 -41.14 -11.79
C ASP A 46 14.67 -40.30 -10.51
N GLY A 47 13.82 -39.30 -10.32
CA GLY A 47 13.84 -38.40 -9.15
C GLY A 47 14.93 -37.33 -9.18
N SER A 48 15.68 -37.17 -10.30
CA SER A 48 16.76 -36.15 -10.42
C SER A 48 16.25 -34.71 -10.31
N TRP A 49 14.97 -34.45 -10.63
CA TRP A 49 14.34 -33.16 -10.48
C TRP A 49 14.54 -32.53 -9.09
N ARG A 50 14.55 -33.35 -8.01
CA ARG A 50 14.75 -32.87 -6.64
C ARG A 50 16.12 -32.23 -6.43
N THR A 51 17.15 -32.88 -6.97
CA THR A 51 18.54 -32.37 -6.91
C THR A 51 18.66 -31.04 -7.65
N HIS A 52 17.98 -30.90 -8.79
CA HIS A 52 17.99 -29.67 -9.58
C HIS A 52 17.18 -28.56 -8.92
N VAL A 53 16.06 -28.85 -8.28
CA VAL A 53 15.31 -27.86 -7.46
C VAL A 53 16.15 -27.38 -6.28
N LEU A 54 16.89 -28.28 -5.60
CA LEU A 54 17.84 -27.90 -4.55
C LEU A 54 18.93 -26.96 -5.10
N ALA A 55 19.43 -27.21 -6.30
CA ALA A 55 20.44 -26.36 -6.91
C ALA A 55 19.95 -24.93 -7.21
N VAL A 56 18.67 -24.74 -7.49
CA VAL A 56 18.07 -23.44 -7.79
C VAL A 56 17.26 -22.83 -6.64
N GLN A 57 17.22 -23.48 -5.46
CA GLN A 57 16.38 -23.04 -4.35
C GLN A 57 16.64 -21.60 -3.89
N GLY A 58 17.87 -21.09 -4.07
CA GLY A 58 18.21 -19.71 -3.78
C GLY A 58 17.38 -18.69 -4.58
N TRP A 59 17.07 -19.03 -5.85
CA TRP A 59 16.19 -18.21 -6.68
C TRP A 59 14.74 -18.23 -6.24
N LEU A 60 14.28 -19.30 -5.58
CA LEU A 60 12.91 -19.46 -5.10
C LEU A 60 12.62 -18.64 -3.84
N ARG A 61 13.66 -18.19 -3.13
CA ARG A 61 13.54 -17.45 -1.87
C ARG A 61 12.53 -18.08 -0.91
N LEU A 62 12.72 -19.36 -0.65
CA LEU A 62 11.88 -20.12 0.29
C LEU A 62 12.14 -19.67 1.74
N PRO A 63 11.18 -19.84 2.65
CA PRO A 63 11.33 -19.44 4.07
C PRO A 63 12.42 -20.24 4.81
N HIS A 64 12.79 -21.41 4.32
CA HIS A 64 13.89 -22.22 4.82
C HIS A 64 14.51 -23.06 3.69
N ASP A 65 15.72 -23.57 3.90
CA ASP A 65 16.38 -24.45 2.96
C ASP A 65 15.65 -25.81 2.92
N LEU A 66 15.58 -26.38 1.72
CA LEU A 66 14.94 -27.68 1.50
C LEU A 66 15.81 -28.83 2.04
N ALA A 67 15.17 -29.83 2.62
CA ALA A 67 15.86 -31.03 3.08
C ALA A 67 16.38 -31.85 1.88
N ALA A 68 17.62 -32.35 1.99
CA ALA A 68 18.30 -33.08 0.91
C ALA A 68 18.40 -34.61 1.16
N ASP A 69 17.85 -35.10 2.30
CA ASP A 69 18.12 -36.45 2.78
C ASP A 69 17.46 -37.54 1.91
N ASP A 70 16.13 -37.60 1.89
CA ASP A 70 15.34 -38.57 1.12
C ASP A 70 14.10 -37.93 0.47
N ALA A 71 13.37 -38.69 -0.34
CA ALA A 71 12.24 -38.21 -1.12
C ALA A 71 11.09 -37.66 -0.26
N ASP A 72 10.77 -38.38 0.84
CA ASP A 72 9.63 -38.02 1.69
C ASP A 72 9.97 -36.81 2.54
N THR A 73 11.18 -36.74 3.08
CA THR A 73 11.70 -35.56 3.81
C THR A 73 11.81 -34.34 2.91
N PHE A 74 12.28 -34.51 1.66
CA PHE A 74 12.31 -33.42 0.67
C PHE A 74 10.91 -32.89 0.37
N LEU A 75 9.95 -33.78 0.03
CA LEU A 75 8.57 -33.36 -0.25
C LEU A 75 7.91 -32.72 0.96
N GLY A 76 8.17 -33.22 2.17
CA GLY A 76 7.68 -32.60 3.41
C GLY A 76 8.22 -31.19 3.60
N SER A 77 9.54 -30.99 3.44
CA SER A 77 10.15 -29.65 3.57
C SER A 77 9.70 -28.70 2.46
N LEU A 78 9.49 -29.21 1.23
CA LEU A 78 8.98 -28.41 0.12
C LEU A 78 7.52 -28.02 0.33
N ALA A 79 6.67 -28.94 0.83
CA ALA A 79 5.29 -28.66 1.18
C ALA A 79 5.20 -27.55 2.24
N ASP A 80 6.01 -27.65 3.31
CA ASP A 80 6.07 -26.65 4.37
C ASP A 80 6.55 -25.29 3.83
N ALA A 81 7.61 -25.30 3.01
CA ALA A 81 8.16 -24.08 2.40
C ALA A 81 7.18 -23.37 1.45
N LEU A 82 6.30 -24.12 0.79
CA LEU A 82 5.28 -23.59 -0.14
C LEU A 82 3.91 -23.38 0.52
N GLY A 83 3.78 -23.65 1.83
CA GLY A 83 2.53 -23.47 2.57
C GLY A 83 1.43 -24.44 2.16
N VAL A 84 1.80 -25.69 1.79
CA VAL A 84 0.87 -26.78 1.43
C VAL A 84 0.66 -27.70 2.62
N ASP A 85 -0.59 -27.96 3.01
CA ASP A 85 -0.92 -28.73 4.21
C ASP A 85 -0.57 -30.22 4.12
N THR A 86 -0.30 -30.74 2.94
CA THR A 86 0.01 -32.16 2.69
C THR A 86 1.28 -32.32 1.87
N ALA A 87 2.12 -33.28 2.23
CA ALA A 87 3.31 -33.66 1.45
C ALA A 87 2.97 -34.58 0.25
N ASP A 88 1.81 -34.43 -0.37
CA ASP A 88 1.41 -35.13 -1.57
C ASP A 88 1.94 -34.41 -2.83
N ALA A 89 2.60 -35.16 -3.71
CA ALA A 89 3.16 -34.60 -4.94
C ALA A 89 2.10 -33.89 -5.81
N ASP A 90 0.88 -34.41 -5.89
CA ASP A 90 -0.20 -33.82 -6.66
C ASP A 90 -0.66 -32.46 -6.11
N ALA A 91 -0.41 -32.19 -4.84
CA ALA A 91 -0.68 -30.88 -4.21
C ALA A 91 0.52 -29.93 -4.26
N VAL A 92 1.74 -30.46 -4.16
CA VAL A 92 2.99 -29.69 -4.06
C VAL A 92 3.51 -29.22 -5.43
N LEU A 93 3.47 -30.10 -6.45
CA LEU A 93 4.03 -29.78 -7.77
C LEU A 93 3.39 -28.55 -8.46
N PRO A 94 2.07 -28.32 -8.41
CA PRO A 94 1.49 -27.10 -8.97
C PRO A 94 2.05 -25.84 -8.32
N ARG A 95 2.20 -25.84 -7.00
CA ARG A 95 2.75 -24.69 -6.26
C ARG A 95 4.23 -24.47 -6.53
N LEU A 96 4.98 -25.56 -6.71
CA LEU A 96 6.37 -25.48 -7.13
C LEU A 96 6.49 -24.88 -8.54
N ALA A 97 5.65 -25.30 -9.49
CA ALA A 97 5.67 -24.75 -10.84
C ALA A 97 5.39 -23.25 -10.86
N GLU A 98 4.34 -22.80 -10.16
CA GLU A 98 4.02 -21.37 -10.00
C GLU A 98 5.19 -20.59 -9.38
N ARG A 99 5.83 -21.13 -8.35
CA ARG A 99 6.98 -20.51 -7.68
C ARG A 99 8.21 -20.40 -8.59
N LEU A 100 8.48 -21.47 -9.37
CA LEU A 100 9.58 -21.50 -10.35
C LEU A 100 9.34 -20.52 -11.50
N GLU A 101 8.14 -20.46 -12.07
CA GLU A 101 7.78 -19.50 -13.10
C GLU A 101 8.01 -18.06 -12.62
N ARG A 102 7.57 -17.76 -11.41
CA ARG A 102 7.79 -16.44 -10.81
C ARG A 102 9.27 -16.15 -10.59
N ALA A 103 10.06 -17.15 -10.18
CA ALA A 103 11.50 -17.00 -10.00
C ALA A 103 12.21 -16.67 -11.33
N VAL A 104 11.79 -17.26 -12.45
CA VAL A 104 12.29 -16.95 -13.79
C VAL A 104 11.97 -15.51 -14.18
N ASP A 105 10.71 -15.07 -14.00
CA ASP A 105 10.29 -13.68 -14.26
C ASP A 105 11.13 -12.66 -13.46
N LEU A 106 11.33 -12.93 -12.17
CA LEU A 106 12.08 -12.03 -11.29
C LEU A 106 13.57 -12.03 -11.62
N ARG A 107 14.12 -13.16 -12.09
CA ARG A 107 15.49 -13.23 -12.60
C ARG A 107 15.65 -12.39 -13.86
N GLU A 108 14.72 -12.46 -14.80
CA GLU A 108 14.75 -11.64 -16.02
C GLU A 108 14.70 -10.13 -15.69
N ARG A 109 13.82 -9.72 -14.81
CA ARG A 109 13.74 -8.33 -14.34
C ARG A 109 15.01 -7.86 -13.66
N PHE A 110 15.63 -8.74 -12.87
CA PHE A 110 16.92 -8.47 -12.23
C PHE A 110 18.01 -8.23 -13.28
N LEU A 111 18.14 -9.09 -14.29
CA LEU A 111 19.12 -8.96 -15.38
C LEU A 111 18.87 -7.70 -16.22
N GLN A 112 17.63 -7.39 -16.56
CA GLN A 112 17.27 -6.16 -17.27
C GLN A 112 17.66 -4.89 -16.49
N ARG A 113 17.53 -4.90 -15.17
CA ARG A 113 17.97 -3.78 -14.32
C ARG A 113 19.49 -3.64 -14.32
N LEU A 114 20.23 -4.74 -14.36
CA LEU A 114 21.70 -4.70 -14.48
C LEU A 114 22.15 -4.19 -15.84
N GLU A 115 21.49 -4.59 -16.92
CA GLU A 115 21.79 -4.11 -18.27
C GLU A 115 21.49 -2.61 -18.42
N ALA A 116 20.34 -2.15 -17.94
CA ALA A 116 20.00 -0.72 -17.91
C ALA A 116 20.97 0.12 -17.06
N SER A 117 21.66 -0.51 -16.14
CA SER A 117 22.65 0.07 -15.24
C SER A 117 24.04 0.27 -15.87
N ALA A 118 24.35 -0.43 -16.93
CA ALA A 118 25.63 -0.25 -17.65
C ALA A 118 25.76 1.16 -18.27
N GLU A 119 24.67 1.92 -18.34
CA GLU A 119 24.62 3.32 -18.80
C GLU A 119 24.63 4.38 -17.67
N GLY A 120 24.68 4.00 -16.40
CA GLY A 120 24.83 4.91 -15.24
C GLY A 120 24.09 4.51 -13.95
N ASP A 121 24.83 4.35 -12.89
CA ASP A 121 24.42 4.44 -11.45
C ASP A 121 23.61 3.33 -10.77
N SER A 122 23.31 2.19 -11.32
CA SER A 122 22.72 1.08 -10.56
C SER A 122 23.77 -0.01 -10.30
N THR A 123 24.07 -0.30 -9.05
CA THR A 123 25.02 -1.35 -8.67
C THR A 123 24.32 -2.69 -8.53
N LEU A 124 25.06 -3.81 -8.63
CA LEU A 124 24.59 -5.16 -8.29
C LEU A 124 23.79 -5.16 -6.97
N LEU A 125 24.28 -4.46 -5.97
CA LEU A 125 23.64 -4.31 -4.67
C LEU A 125 22.24 -3.66 -4.78
N THR A 126 22.06 -2.66 -5.65
CA THR A 126 20.75 -2.00 -5.84
C THR A 126 19.76 -2.93 -6.54
N ALA A 127 20.22 -3.64 -7.58
CA ALA A 127 19.42 -4.62 -8.31
C ALA A 127 19.02 -5.80 -7.38
N SER A 128 19.95 -6.29 -6.53
CA SER A 128 19.69 -7.33 -5.54
C SER A 128 18.64 -6.91 -4.50
N ARG A 129 18.72 -5.67 -3.99
CA ARG A 129 17.71 -5.15 -3.05
C ARG A 129 16.32 -5.05 -3.69
N GLN A 130 16.27 -4.65 -4.95
CA GLN A 130 15.00 -4.56 -5.66
C GLN A 130 14.44 -5.95 -5.97
N TRP A 131 15.28 -6.93 -6.32
CA TRP A 131 14.87 -8.31 -6.48
C TRP A 131 14.29 -8.90 -5.18
N VAL A 132 14.91 -8.60 -4.03
CA VAL A 132 14.37 -8.98 -2.71
C VAL A 132 13.01 -8.33 -2.47
N ALA A 133 12.84 -7.05 -2.80
CA ALA A 133 11.56 -6.35 -2.64
C ALA A 133 10.47 -6.91 -3.57
N ASP A 134 10.82 -7.28 -4.79
CA ASP A 134 9.90 -7.92 -5.74
C ASP A 134 9.39 -9.27 -5.21
N TRP A 135 10.25 -10.07 -4.54
CA TRP A 135 9.84 -11.31 -3.90
C TRP A 135 8.94 -11.07 -2.67
N ASP A 136 9.23 -10.04 -1.86
CA ASP A 136 8.36 -9.68 -0.74
C ASP A 136 6.95 -9.36 -1.24
N GLU A 137 6.83 -8.68 -2.37
CA GLU A 137 5.55 -8.40 -3.03
C GLU A 137 4.83 -9.68 -3.49
N VAL A 138 5.56 -10.64 -4.09
CA VAL A 138 5.00 -11.95 -4.51
C VAL A 138 4.51 -12.78 -3.33
N ASP A 139 5.27 -12.83 -2.23
CA ASP A 139 4.88 -13.60 -1.05
C ASP A 139 3.67 -12.98 -0.33
N GLU A 140 3.51 -11.66 -0.41
CA GLU A 140 2.32 -10.95 0.04
C GLU A 140 1.10 -11.28 -0.84
N GLU A 141 1.25 -11.33 -2.17
CA GLU A 141 0.19 -11.73 -3.11
C GLU A 141 -0.27 -13.19 -2.90
N ALA A 142 0.66 -14.12 -2.74
CA ALA A 142 0.37 -15.55 -2.54
C ALA A 142 -0.38 -15.84 -1.22
N SER A 143 -0.20 -15.00 -0.21
CA SER A 143 -0.92 -15.09 1.06
C SER A 143 -2.40 -14.67 0.92
N ALA A 144 -2.73 -13.90 -0.12
CA ALA A 144 -4.06 -13.36 -0.38
C ALA A 144 -4.96 -14.28 -1.24
N GLU A 145 -4.42 -15.29 -1.93
CA GLU A 145 -5.16 -16.10 -2.92
C GLU A 145 -6.11 -17.18 -2.33
N ARG A 146 -6.56 -17.08 -1.08
CA ARG A 146 -7.42 -18.09 -0.43
C ARG A 146 -8.91 -17.72 -0.38
N GLY A 147 -9.42 -16.99 -1.37
CA GLY A 147 -10.83 -16.56 -1.42
C GLY A 147 -11.75 -17.55 -2.15
N GLY A 148 -13.00 -17.70 -1.66
CA GLY A 148 -14.08 -18.40 -2.35
C GLY A 148 -14.57 -17.67 -3.62
N PRO A 149 -15.66 -18.12 -4.28
CA PRO A 149 -16.16 -17.50 -5.51
C PRO A 149 -16.52 -16.02 -5.30
N ILE A 150 -16.05 -15.16 -6.22
CA ILE A 150 -16.26 -13.70 -6.19
C ILE A 150 -17.53 -13.36 -6.96
N HIS A 151 -18.42 -12.56 -6.34
CA HIS A 151 -19.61 -12.06 -6.99
C HIS A 151 -19.34 -10.72 -7.68
N ALA A 152 -19.46 -10.70 -9.01
CA ALA A 152 -19.29 -9.51 -9.83
C ALA A 152 -20.45 -9.35 -10.81
N GLU A 153 -20.96 -8.13 -10.94
CA GLU A 153 -22.00 -7.74 -11.91
C GLU A 153 -21.41 -6.77 -12.93
N ALA A 154 -21.60 -7.04 -14.21
CA ALA A 154 -21.19 -6.16 -15.29
C ALA A 154 -22.41 -5.39 -15.83
N ASP A 155 -22.30 -4.06 -15.88
CA ASP A 155 -23.34 -3.15 -16.34
C ASP A 155 -22.74 -1.98 -17.12
N THR A 156 -23.57 -1.08 -17.60
CA THR A 156 -23.16 0.17 -18.24
C THR A 156 -23.92 1.35 -17.66
N TRP A 157 -23.20 2.28 -17.07
CA TRP A 157 -23.77 3.46 -16.43
C TRP A 157 -23.61 4.72 -17.26
N PRO A 158 -24.65 5.57 -17.38
CA PRO A 158 -24.50 6.90 -17.94
C PRO A 158 -23.68 7.77 -16.98
N ILE A 159 -23.01 8.79 -17.50
CA ILE A 159 -22.20 9.72 -16.66
C ILE A 159 -23.05 10.37 -15.56
N THR A 160 -24.33 10.65 -15.85
CA THR A 160 -25.28 11.20 -14.86
C THR A 160 -25.42 10.36 -13.60
N GLN A 161 -25.31 9.04 -13.70
CA GLN A 161 -25.43 8.15 -12.56
C GLN A 161 -24.26 8.32 -11.60
N PHE A 162 -23.04 8.43 -12.12
CA PHE A 162 -21.87 8.73 -11.29
C PHE A 162 -21.98 10.11 -10.62
N VAL A 163 -22.51 11.11 -11.36
CA VAL A 163 -22.76 12.45 -10.80
C VAL A 163 -23.78 12.39 -9.66
N GLN A 164 -24.84 11.62 -9.80
CA GLN A 164 -25.85 11.45 -8.75
C GLN A 164 -25.27 10.81 -7.50
N TYR A 165 -24.60 9.66 -7.64
CA TYR A 165 -23.97 8.99 -6.50
C TYR A 165 -22.89 9.85 -5.83
N ALA A 166 -22.12 10.62 -6.61
CA ALA A 166 -21.15 11.56 -6.05
C ALA A 166 -21.82 12.72 -5.27
N ASN A 167 -22.97 13.23 -5.74
CA ASN A 167 -23.71 14.30 -5.06
C ASN A 167 -24.39 13.82 -3.77
N TYR A 168 -24.76 12.54 -3.69
CA TYR A 168 -25.38 11.94 -2.50
C TYR A 168 -24.38 11.35 -1.53
N GLU A 169 -23.07 11.52 -1.80
CA GLU A 169 -21.98 10.92 -1.01
C GLU A 169 -22.03 9.38 -1.00
N GLU A 170 -22.69 8.79 -1.98
CA GLU A 170 -22.80 7.36 -2.20
C GLU A 170 -21.69 6.81 -3.10
N LEU A 171 -20.87 7.67 -3.72
CA LEU A 171 -19.71 7.31 -4.52
C LEU A 171 -18.41 7.83 -3.88
N GLU A 172 -17.65 6.93 -3.27
CA GLU A 172 -16.34 7.24 -2.71
C GLU A 172 -15.27 7.32 -3.81
N LEU A 173 -14.98 8.55 -4.24
CA LEU A 173 -13.98 8.87 -5.27
C LEU A 173 -12.56 8.93 -4.73
N SER A 174 -12.42 9.03 -3.43
CA SER A 174 -11.13 9.19 -2.78
C SER A 174 -11.04 8.25 -1.58
N PRO A 175 -11.16 6.93 -1.83
CA PRO A 175 -10.71 6.03 -0.80
C PRO A 175 -9.28 6.45 -0.46
N SER A 176 -8.97 6.54 0.82
CA SER A 176 -7.71 7.11 1.34
C SER A 176 -6.43 6.40 0.83
N TYR A 177 -6.61 5.26 0.22
CA TYR A 177 -5.56 4.39 -0.32
C TYR A 177 -5.12 4.70 -1.76
N GLN A 178 -5.85 5.50 -2.52
CA GLN A 178 -5.44 5.82 -3.87
C GLN A 178 -4.60 7.10 -3.87
N ARG A 179 -3.48 7.09 -4.61
CA ARG A 179 -2.55 8.22 -4.72
C ARG A 179 -3.27 9.55 -4.85
N ALA A 180 -2.82 10.54 -4.08
CA ALA A 180 -3.27 11.91 -4.19
C ALA A 180 -2.93 12.56 -5.56
N GLU A 181 -2.15 11.87 -6.42
CA GLU A 181 -1.81 12.35 -7.75
C GLU A 181 -3.04 12.40 -8.66
N VAL A 182 -3.60 13.57 -8.79
CA VAL A 182 -4.55 13.88 -9.85
C VAL A 182 -3.80 13.93 -11.19
N TRP A 183 -4.34 13.31 -12.23
CA TRP A 183 -3.78 13.39 -13.58
C TRP A 183 -3.40 14.82 -13.97
N PRO A 184 -2.30 15.00 -14.74
CA PRO A 184 -2.06 16.28 -15.38
C PRO A 184 -3.29 16.70 -16.19
N ASN A 185 -3.52 18.00 -16.31
CA ASN A 185 -4.67 18.50 -17.07
C ASN A 185 -4.66 17.98 -18.53
N SER A 186 -3.48 17.73 -19.13
CA SER A 186 -3.35 17.14 -20.47
C SER A 186 -4.06 15.79 -20.61
N ASP A 187 -3.89 14.90 -19.65
CA ASP A 187 -4.46 13.55 -19.69
C ASP A 187 -5.97 13.60 -19.45
N SER A 188 -6.39 14.45 -18.50
CA SER A 188 -7.80 14.74 -18.25
C SER A 188 -8.50 15.31 -19.50
N GLN A 189 -7.84 16.23 -20.19
CA GLN A 189 -8.33 16.82 -21.43
C GLN A 189 -8.45 15.78 -22.56
N MET A 190 -7.44 14.91 -22.74
CA MET A 190 -7.48 13.84 -23.73
C MET A 190 -8.63 12.85 -23.47
N LEU A 191 -8.92 12.54 -22.20
CA LEU A 191 -10.05 11.72 -21.83
C LEU A 191 -11.37 12.38 -22.27
N ILE A 192 -11.60 13.65 -21.93
CA ILE A 192 -12.83 14.37 -22.30
C ILE A 192 -12.99 14.47 -23.82
N GLU A 193 -11.90 14.71 -24.54
CA GLU A 193 -11.89 14.73 -26.02
C GLU A 193 -12.30 13.36 -26.60
N SER A 194 -11.88 12.27 -25.97
CA SER A 194 -12.30 10.90 -26.34
C SER A 194 -13.80 10.70 -26.10
N VAL A 195 -14.32 11.17 -24.96
CA VAL A 195 -15.76 11.11 -24.64
C VAL A 195 -16.58 11.92 -25.66
N LEU A 196 -16.14 13.14 -26.00
CA LEU A 196 -16.80 13.99 -27.00
C LEU A 196 -16.82 13.38 -28.41
N ARG A 197 -15.83 12.54 -28.73
CA ARG A 197 -15.73 11.78 -29.98
C ARG A 197 -16.51 10.47 -29.96
N GLY A 198 -17.14 10.11 -28.84
CA GLY A 198 -17.86 8.86 -28.68
C GLY A 198 -16.97 7.63 -28.50
N ILE A 199 -15.68 7.80 -28.20
CA ILE A 199 -14.75 6.68 -27.96
C ILE A 199 -15.09 6.05 -26.60
N PRO A 200 -15.37 4.73 -26.54
CA PRO A 200 -15.68 4.06 -25.28
C PRO A 200 -14.52 4.17 -24.28
N LEU A 201 -14.85 4.40 -23.03
CA LEU A 201 -13.88 4.35 -21.94
C LEU A 201 -13.69 2.91 -21.43
N PRO A 202 -12.52 2.58 -20.90
CA PRO A 202 -12.33 1.34 -20.14
C PRO A 202 -13.29 1.25 -18.95
N SER A 203 -13.58 0.04 -18.50
CA SER A 203 -14.49 -0.23 -17.38
C SER A 203 -14.08 0.49 -16.10
N VAL A 204 -15.05 1.01 -15.38
CA VAL A 204 -14.89 1.47 -13.99
C VAL A 204 -15.19 0.29 -13.08
N ILE A 205 -14.32 0.04 -12.12
CA ILE A 205 -14.45 -1.04 -11.16
C ILE A 205 -14.93 -0.45 -9.83
N LEU A 206 -16.06 -0.96 -9.35
CA LEU A 206 -16.70 -0.51 -8.12
C LEU A 206 -16.79 -1.65 -7.12
N LEU A 207 -16.62 -1.33 -5.86
CA LEU A 207 -16.95 -2.20 -4.74
C LEU A 207 -18.20 -1.67 -4.07
N GLN A 208 -19.24 -2.48 -4.01
CA GLN A 208 -20.46 -2.13 -3.31
C GLN A 208 -20.31 -2.43 -1.82
N ARG A 209 -20.58 -1.44 -1.01
CA ARG A 209 -20.70 -1.54 0.44
C ARG A 209 -22.14 -1.29 0.86
N SER A 210 -22.65 -2.11 1.78
CA SER A 210 -23.97 -1.92 2.36
C SER A 210 -23.84 -1.86 3.86
N ASP A 211 -24.24 -0.74 4.44
CA ASP A 211 -24.25 -0.52 5.87
C ASP A 211 -25.66 -0.07 6.35
N ALA A 212 -25.77 0.30 7.62
CA ALA A 212 -27.03 0.79 8.19
C ALA A 212 -27.53 2.12 7.57
N ARG A 213 -26.69 2.84 6.82
CA ARG A 213 -27.02 4.12 6.16
C ARG A 213 -27.48 3.93 4.72
N GLY A 214 -27.21 2.78 4.11
CA GLY A 214 -27.57 2.46 2.74
C GLY A 214 -26.48 1.76 1.96
N THR A 215 -26.59 1.84 0.62
CA THR A 215 -25.60 1.29 -0.29
C THR A 215 -24.68 2.40 -0.79
N SER A 216 -23.39 2.19 -0.72
CA SER A 216 -22.34 3.07 -1.27
C SER A 216 -21.41 2.30 -2.20
N TYR A 217 -20.68 3.00 -3.05
CA TYR A 217 -19.77 2.45 -4.03
C TYR A 217 -18.37 3.05 -3.85
N GLU A 218 -17.39 2.22 -3.62
CA GLU A 218 -15.99 2.60 -3.61
C GLU A 218 -15.38 2.39 -4.99
N VAL A 219 -14.67 3.38 -5.53
CA VAL A 219 -14.02 3.27 -6.83
C VAL A 219 -12.69 2.53 -6.69
N VAL A 220 -12.64 1.28 -7.16
CA VAL A 220 -11.45 0.43 -7.18
C VAL A 220 -10.52 0.80 -8.33
N ASP A 221 -11.05 0.90 -9.56
CA ASP A 221 -10.36 1.44 -10.73
C ASP A 221 -11.23 2.41 -11.50
N GLY A 222 -10.60 3.36 -12.18
CA GLY A 222 -11.29 4.42 -12.92
C GLY A 222 -11.42 5.74 -12.17
N LYS A 223 -10.87 5.87 -10.96
CA LYS A 223 -10.90 7.10 -10.16
C LYS A 223 -10.47 8.31 -10.95
N GLN A 224 -9.30 8.25 -11.62
CA GLN A 224 -8.77 9.39 -12.39
C GLN A 224 -9.70 9.78 -13.55
N ARG A 225 -10.33 8.78 -14.18
CA ARG A 225 -11.33 8.97 -15.26
C ARG A 225 -12.57 9.68 -14.73
N LEU A 226 -13.13 9.19 -13.63
CA LEU A 226 -14.30 9.82 -12.99
C LEU A 226 -13.98 11.21 -12.44
N THR A 227 -12.83 11.37 -11.78
CA THR A 227 -12.34 12.68 -11.30
C THR A 227 -12.21 13.68 -12.47
N ALA A 228 -11.64 13.27 -13.61
CA ALA A 228 -11.51 14.13 -14.77
C ALA A 228 -12.89 14.57 -15.29
N ILE A 229 -13.85 13.65 -15.42
CA ILE A 229 -15.21 13.95 -15.86
C ILE A 229 -15.92 14.90 -14.89
N LEU A 230 -15.92 14.58 -13.60
CA LEU A 230 -16.60 15.38 -12.58
C LEU A 230 -15.98 16.78 -12.42
N ARG A 231 -14.64 16.88 -12.51
CA ARG A 231 -13.95 18.17 -12.53
C ARG A 231 -14.35 18.98 -13.76
N PHE A 232 -14.30 18.39 -14.93
CA PHE A 232 -14.67 19.08 -16.17
C PHE A 232 -16.07 19.69 -16.10
N MET A 233 -17.03 18.95 -15.52
CA MET A 233 -18.41 19.38 -15.33
C MET A 233 -18.61 20.38 -14.17
N GLY A 234 -17.61 20.61 -13.31
CA GLY A 234 -17.77 21.38 -12.07
C GLY A 234 -18.64 20.67 -11.03
N ARG A 235 -18.66 19.32 -11.05
CA ARG A 235 -19.50 18.48 -10.19
C ARG A 235 -18.70 17.62 -9.21
N HIS A 236 -17.39 17.83 -9.11
CA HIS A 236 -16.56 17.07 -8.18
C HIS A 236 -16.92 17.43 -6.73
N PRO A 237 -17.24 16.47 -5.83
CA PRO A 237 -17.73 16.75 -4.46
C PRO A 237 -16.81 17.66 -3.66
N ARG A 238 -15.49 17.39 -3.67
CA ARG A 238 -14.51 18.25 -2.99
C ARG A 238 -14.53 19.69 -3.50
N ALA A 239 -14.67 19.89 -4.81
CA ALA A 239 -14.75 21.23 -5.40
C ALA A 239 -16.02 21.96 -4.94
N VAL A 240 -17.16 21.29 -4.96
CA VAL A 240 -18.45 21.85 -4.51
C VAL A 240 -18.40 22.16 -3.02
N GLY A 241 -17.84 21.27 -2.19
CA GLY A 241 -17.65 21.51 -0.76
C GLY A 241 -16.76 22.72 -0.48
N GLU A 242 -15.63 22.87 -1.18
CA GLU A 242 -14.76 24.04 -1.04
C GLU A 242 -15.48 25.33 -1.47
N VAL A 243 -16.22 25.30 -2.56
CA VAL A 243 -17.00 26.47 -3.00
C VAL A 243 -18.05 26.87 -1.96
N ARG A 244 -18.77 25.92 -1.35
CA ARG A 244 -19.72 26.17 -0.26
C ARG A 244 -19.04 26.78 0.95
N ARG A 245 -17.90 26.26 1.36
CA ARG A 245 -17.09 26.75 2.47
C ARG A 245 -16.64 28.21 2.22
N ARG A 246 -16.14 28.50 1.01
CA ARG A 246 -15.73 29.85 0.62
C ARG A 246 -16.90 30.81 0.56
N ALA A 247 -18.02 30.40 0.00
CA ALA A 247 -19.23 31.22 -0.05
C ALA A 247 -19.68 31.66 1.35
N GLN A 248 -19.67 30.78 2.33
CA GLN A 248 -19.96 31.11 3.73
C GLN A 248 -18.96 32.13 4.29
N ALA A 249 -17.66 31.96 4.03
CA ALA A 249 -16.62 32.92 4.46
C ALA A 249 -16.76 34.28 3.79
N TRP A 250 -17.31 34.33 2.57
CA TRP A 250 -17.61 35.59 1.84
C TRP A 250 -18.90 36.27 2.29
N GLY A 251 -19.70 35.59 3.12
CA GLY A 251 -21.02 36.07 3.54
C GLY A 251 -22.07 35.97 2.43
N GLU A 252 -21.89 35.03 1.47
CA GLU A 252 -22.80 34.83 0.34
C GLU A 252 -23.59 33.55 0.44
N GLY A 253 -24.68 33.44 -0.31
CA GLY A 253 -25.50 32.23 -0.36
C GLY A 253 -24.74 31.06 -1.01
N PRO A 254 -24.46 29.96 -0.29
CA PRO A 254 -23.65 28.86 -0.81
C PRO A 254 -24.18 28.27 -2.12
N ASP A 255 -25.51 28.12 -2.26
CA ASP A 255 -26.11 27.53 -3.45
C ASP A 255 -26.03 28.46 -4.67
N ASP A 256 -26.07 29.78 -4.48
CA ASP A 256 -25.92 30.75 -5.56
C ASP A 256 -24.49 30.77 -6.09
N VAL A 257 -23.50 30.67 -5.18
CA VAL A 257 -22.08 30.62 -5.56
C VAL A 257 -21.74 29.30 -6.23
N VAL A 258 -22.30 28.17 -5.76
CA VAL A 258 -22.15 26.87 -6.42
C VAL A 258 -22.79 26.90 -7.82
N ARG A 259 -23.96 27.52 -7.97
CA ARG A 259 -24.58 27.68 -9.28
C ARG A 259 -23.69 28.50 -10.22
N LEU A 260 -23.17 29.62 -9.78
CA LEU A 260 -22.21 30.43 -10.54
C LEU A 260 -20.97 29.61 -10.93
N PHE A 261 -20.42 28.82 -10.01
CA PHE A 261 -19.27 27.95 -10.25
C PHE A 261 -19.55 26.92 -11.36
N GLN A 262 -20.74 26.37 -11.42
CA GLN A 262 -21.13 25.34 -12.38
C GLN A 262 -21.58 25.90 -13.73
N GLU A 263 -22.29 27.02 -13.73
CA GLU A 263 -22.91 27.59 -14.92
C GLU A 263 -22.10 28.69 -15.59
N ASP A 264 -21.26 29.42 -14.83
CA ASP A 264 -20.35 30.45 -15.35
C ASP A 264 -19.02 30.44 -14.56
N TYR A 265 -18.21 29.42 -14.83
CA TYR A 265 -16.90 29.29 -14.16
C TYR A 265 -15.95 30.48 -14.41
N PRO A 266 -15.88 31.09 -15.61
CA PRO A 266 -15.16 32.38 -15.80
C PRO A 266 -15.66 33.51 -14.90
N GLY A 267 -16.96 33.61 -14.69
CA GLY A 267 -17.58 34.56 -13.74
C GLY A 267 -17.18 34.25 -12.31
N PHE A 268 -17.20 32.98 -11.92
CA PHE A 268 -16.73 32.53 -10.60
C PHE A 268 -15.25 32.86 -10.36
N LYS A 269 -14.36 32.72 -11.35
CA LYS A 269 -12.94 33.11 -11.23
C LYS A 269 -12.77 34.63 -10.95
N LYS A 270 -13.61 35.49 -11.53
CA LYS A 270 -13.62 36.92 -11.24
C LYS A 270 -14.06 37.18 -9.79
N LYS A 271 -15.13 36.48 -9.35
CA LYS A 271 -15.63 36.58 -7.98
C LYS A 271 -14.60 36.09 -6.97
N TRP A 272 -13.94 34.96 -7.22
CA TRP A 272 -12.84 34.45 -6.41
C TRP A 272 -11.74 35.51 -6.23
N LYS A 273 -11.31 36.13 -7.33
CA LYS A 273 -10.28 37.17 -7.30
C LYS A 273 -10.69 38.38 -6.45
N GLN A 274 -11.98 38.75 -6.43
CA GLN A 274 -12.49 39.86 -5.64
C GLN A 274 -12.44 39.58 -4.14
N HIS A 275 -12.78 38.34 -3.72
CA HIS A 275 -12.84 37.99 -2.31
C HIS A 275 -11.49 37.52 -1.76
N GLU A 276 -10.77 36.66 -2.49
CA GLU A 276 -9.52 36.10 -2.04
C GLU A 276 -8.28 36.96 -2.37
N GLN A 277 -8.43 38.02 -3.10
CA GLN A 277 -7.35 38.90 -3.58
C GLN A 277 -6.22 38.16 -4.31
N SER A 278 -6.50 36.92 -4.77
CA SER A 278 -5.59 36.04 -5.46
C SER A 278 -6.24 35.47 -6.71
N THR A 279 -5.42 35.07 -7.69
CA THR A 279 -5.90 34.49 -8.93
C THR A 279 -5.88 32.96 -8.82
N LEU A 280 -6.96 32.29 -9.26
CA LEU A 280 -6.97 30.85 -9.43
C LEU A 280 -5.95 30.44 -10.50
N THR A 281 -4.81 29.90 -10.08
CA THR A 281 -3.80 29.32 -10.97
C THR A 281 -4.19 27.92 -11.37
N ALA A 282 -3.66 27.42 -12.50
CA ALA A 282 -3.91 26.03 -12.92
C ALA A 282 -3.48 24.99 -11.87
N LYS A 283 -2.46 25.30 -11.07
CA LYS A 283 -2.03 24.45 -9.94
C LYS A 283 -3.10 24.41 -8.85
N LEU A 284 -3.58 25.59 -8.41
CA LEU A 284 -4.63 25.69 -7.39
C LEU A 284 -5.95 25.07 -7.86
N GLU A 285 -6.34 25.31 -9.12
CA GLU A 285 -7.53 24.68 -9.72
C GLU A 285 -7.43 23.14 -9.71
N LYS A 286 -6.22 22.61 -9.93
CA LYS A 286 -5.96 21.16 -9.84
C LYS A 286 -6.08 20.66 -8.41
N GLU A 287 -5.45 21.33 -7.45
CA GLU A 287 -5.46 20.99 -6.03
C GLU A 287 -6.88 21.01 -5.43
N LEU A 288 -7.69 22.00 -5.82
CA LEU A 288 -9.07 22.16 -5.39
C LEU A 288 -10.08 21.34 -6.23
N HIS A 289 -9.62 20.51 -7.15
CA HIS A 289 -10.47 19.75 -8.08
C HIS A 289 -11.42 20.62 -8.92
N PHE A 290 -11.05 21.88 -9.18
CA PHE A 290 -11.85 22.83 -9.94
C PHE A 290 -11.84 22.50 -11.44
N PRO A 291 -12.81 23.04 -12.23
CA PRO A 291 -12.91 22.83 -13.65
C PRO A 291 -11.66 23.24 -14.43
N TYR A 292 -11.44 22.58 -15.53
CA TYR A 292 -10.39 22.89 -16.50
C TYR A 292 -10.98 23.02 -17.92
N PRO A 293 -10.35 23.82 -18.80
CA PRO A 293 -10.82 23.96 -20.19
C PRO A 293 -10.33 22.81 -21.05
N LEU A 294 -10.94 22.59 -22.22
CA LEU A 294 -10.37 21.75 -23.28
C LEU A 294 -9.05 22.35 -23.77
N ARG A 295 -8.22 21.50 -24.42
CA ARG A 295 -6.94 21.96 -24.98
C ARG A 295 -7.16 23.11 -25.98
N SER A 296 -6.29 24.10 -25.92
CA SER A 296 -6.21 25.18 -26.90
C SER A 296 -5.16 24.85 -27.96
N GLY A 297 -5.23 25.47 -29.12
CA GLY A 297 -4.28 25.25 -30.21
C GLY A 297 -4.73 24.22 -31.25
N ASP A 298 -3.81 23.81 -32.11
CA ASP A 298 -4.14 22.85 -33.18
C ASP A 298 -4.04 21.40 -32.68
N VAL A 299 -5.17 20.91 -32.20
CA VAL A 299 -5.31 19.55 -31.63
C VAL A 299 -6.11 18.70 -32.59
N PRO A 300 -5.51 17.64 -33.20
CA PRO A 300 -6.23 16.78 -34.14
C PRO A 300 -7.51 16.15 -33.57
N ALA A 301 -7.51 15.81 -32.28
CA ALA A 301 -8.68 15.26 -31.58
C ALA A 301 -9.87 16.24 -31.51
N LEU A 302 -9.62 17.55 -31.59
CA LEU A 302 -10.62 18.62 -31.60
C LEU A 302 -10.71 19.26 -33.00
N SER A 303 -10.98 18.45 -34.02
CA SER A 303 -11.22 18.87 -35.40
C SER A 303 -12.72 18.86 -35.74
N GLY A 304 -13.10 19.41 -36.89
CA GLY A 304 -14.49 19.51 -37.32
C GLY A 304 -15.35 20.29 -36.33
N ASP A 305 -16.50 19.76 -35.96
CA ASP A 305 -17.46 20.37 -35.03
C ASP A 305 -16.86 20.67 -33.65
N LEU A 306 -15.81 19.90 -33.24
CA LEU A 306 -15.14 20.06 -31.95
C LEU A 306 -14.17 21.26 -31.94
N GLN A 307 -13.78 21.81 -33.09
CA GLN A 307 -12.83 22.92 -33.19
C GLN A 307 -13.31 24.17 -32.43
N ALA A 308 -14.61 24.45 -32.47
CA ALA A 308 -15.22 25.58 -31.78
C ALA A 308 -15.16 25.48 -30.24
N MET A 309 -14.79 24.32 -29.70
CA MET A 309 -14.73 24.08 -28.24
C MET A 309 -13.33 24.21 -27.65
N ARG A 310 -12.31 24.38 -28.47
CA ARG A 310 -10.91 24.53 -28.04
C ARG A 310 -10.76 25.67 -27.02
N GLY A 311 -10.07 25.38 -25.92
CA GLY A 311 -9.79 26.34 -24.84
C GLY A 311 -10.99 26.75 -23.99
N LYS A 312 -12.14 26.11 -24.17
CA LYS A 312 -13.37 26.43 -23.44
C LYS A 312 -13.65 25.48 -22.29
N TYR A 313 -14.29 26.02 -21.25
CA TYR A 313 -14.83 25.25 -20.12
C TYR A 313 -16.15 24.57 -20.49
N TYR A 314 -16.53 23.56 -19.74
CA TYR A 314 -17.79 22.82 -19.93
C TYR A 314 -19.02 23.76 -19.99
N CYS A 315 -19.15 24.67 -19.05
CA CYS A 315 -20.24 25.64 -19.01
C CYS A 315 -20.39 26.47 -20.29
N GLN A 316 -19.31 26.68 -21.03
CA GLN A 316 -19.30 27.43 -22.29
C GLN A 316 -19.65 26.60 -23.52
N ILE A 317 -19.56 25.27 -23.42
CA ILE A 317 -19.77 24.36 -24.56
C ILE A 317 -20.97 23.43 -24.40
N ARG A 318 -21.59 23.37 -23.22
CA ARG A 318 -22.67 22.41 -22.91
C ARG A 318 -23.83 22.42 -23.90
N ASP A 319 -24.12 23.57 -24.51
CA ASP A 319 -25.19 23.75 -25.49
C ASP A 319 -24.74 23.65 -26.96
N HIS A 320 -23.43 23.43 -27.20
CA HIS A 320 -22.93 23.18 -28.55
C HIS A 320 -23.35 21.78 -29.02
N SER A 321 -23.60 21.65 -30.35
CA SER A 321 -23.89 20.39 -30.98
C SER A 321 -22.60 19.71 -31.43
N VAL A 322 -22.50 18.41 -31.24
CA VAL A 322 -21.43 17.54 -31.70
C VAL A 322 -22.04 16.35 -32.43
N ASP A 323 -21.33 15.87 -33.44
CA ASP A 323 -21.69 14.61 -34.10
C ASP A 323 -21.01 13.45 -33.37
N VAL A 324 -21.82 12.60 -32.74
CA VAL A 324 -21.35 11.38 -32.10
C VAL A 324 -21.96 10.20 -32.83
N LEU A 325 -21.15 9.50 -33.61
CA LEU A 325 -21.55 8.31 -34.38
C LEU A 325 -22.69 8.59 -35.38
N GLY A 326 -22.67 9.74 -36.05
CA GLY A 326 -23.70 10.16 -37.02
C GLY A 326 -24.98 10.74 -36.42
N ASP A 327 -24.98 10.97 -35.09
CA ASP A 327 -26.13 11.53 -34.38
C ASP A 327 -25.74 12.89 -33.78
N LYS A 328 -26.31 13.99 -34.27
CA LYS A 328 -26.07 15.33 -33.77
C LYS A 328 -26.68 15.52 -32.39
N ARG A 329 -25.85 15.76 -31.39
CA ARG A 329 -26.26 15.91 -30.00
C ARG A 329 -25.67 17.17 -29.40
N ARG A 330 -26.35 17.69 -28.38
CA ARG A 330 -25.76 18.70 -27.51
C ARG A 330 -24.75 18.06 -26.58
N VAL A 331 -23.64 18.74 -26.29
CA VAL A 331 -22.63 18.26 -25.34
C VAL A 331 -23.24 17.89 -23.99
N ARG A 332 -24.20 18.69 -23.47
CA ARG A 332 -24.89 18.37 -22.23
C ARG A 332 -25.61 17.02 -22.23
N SER A 333 -26.10 16.57 -23.39
CA SER A 333 -26.79 15.27 -23.45
C SER A 333 -25.84 14.08 -23.25
N ILE A 334 -24.55 14.27 -23.47
CA ILE A 334 -23.50 13.27 -23.20
C ILE A 334 -23.23 13.17 -21.69
N PHE A 335 -23.23 14.31 -20.98
CA PHE A 335 -22.79 14.40 -19.60
C PHE A 335 -23.93 14.54 -18.58
N GLU A 336 -25.06 15.15 -18.93
CA GLU A 336 -26.14 15.52 -17.99
C GLU A 336 -27.45 14.76 -18.23
N GLU A 337 -27.60 14.02 -19.33
CA GLU A 337 -28.83 13.28 -19.65
C GLU A 337 -28.56 11.78 -19.73
N GLN A 338 -29.62 10.96 -19.67
CA GLN A 338 -29.51 9.50 -19.90
C GLN A 338 -29.17 9.22 -21.36
N SER A 339 -27.96 9.53 -21.75
CA SER A 339 -27.49 9.44 -23.11
C SER A 339 -27.15 8.01 -23.53
N LYS A 340 -26.95 7.81 -24.83
CA LYS A 340 -26.40 6.55 -25.38
C LYS A 340 -24.92 6.36 -25.01
N TYR A 341 -24.19 7.41 -24.57
CA TYR A 341 -22.84 7.27 -24.07
C TYR A 341 -22.88 6.71 -22.66
N LYS A 342 -22.42 5.50 -22.51
CA LYS A 342 -22.36 4.79 -21.24
C LYS A 342 -20.95 4.31 -20.97
N VAL A 343 -20.57 4.30 -19.72
CA VAL A 343 -19.29 3.78 -19.24
C VAL A 343 -19.53 2.36 -18.75
N PRO A 344 -18.75 1.37 -19.20
CA PRO A 344 -18.81 0.02 -18.64
C PRO A 344 -18.46 0.05 -17.16
N VAL A 345 -19.21 -0.70 -16.36
CA VAL A 345 -19.01 -0.79 -14.90
C VAL A 345 -18.99 -2.26 -14.52
N ILE A 346 -18.05 -2.62 -13.66
CA ILE A 346 -18.03 -3.92 -12.99
C ILE A 346 -18.17 -3.63 -11.49
N THR A 347 -19.24 -4.15 -10.88
CA THR A 347 -19.53 -3.96 -9.48
C THR A 347 -19.31 -5.28 -8.74
N TYR A 348 -18.41 -5.26 -7.78
CA TYR A 348 -18.19 -6.37 -6.86
C TYR A 348 -19.10 -6.22 -5.64
N THR A 349 -19.84 -7.29 -5.33
CA THR A 349 -20.79 -7.34 -4.21
C THR A 349 -20.41 -8.47 -3.26
N GLN A 350 -20.65 -8.28 -1.96
CA GLN A 350 -20.43 -9.32 -0.94
C GLN A 350 -19.02 -9.95 -0.93
N VAL A 351 -17.99 -9.15 -1.22
CA VAL A 351 -16.61 -9.61 -1.23
C VAL A 351 -15.97 -9.48 0.15
N THR A 352 -15.19 -10.49 0.54
CA THR A 352 -14.34 -10.45 1.74
C THR A 352 -13.13 -9.56 1.50
N SER A 353 -12.40 -9.22 2.57
CA SER A 353 -11.16 -8.45 2.46
C SER A 353 -10.10 -9.14 1.60
N GLU A 354 -10.00 -10.47 1.69
CA GLU A 354 -9.11 -11.29 0.88
C GLU A 354 -9.49 -11.26 -0.60
N GLN A 355 -10.77 -11.40 -0.91
CA GLN A 355 -11.28 -11.33 -2.29
C GLN A 355 -11.10 -9.95 -2.91
N ILE A 356 -11.21 -8.88 -2.11
CA ILE A 356 -10.91 -7.52 -2.58
C ILE A 356 -9.44 -7.41 -3.00
N HIS A 357 -8.53 -8.01 -2.22
CA HIS A 357 -7.11 -8.06 -2.54
C HIS A 357 -6.85 -8.78 -3.88
N GLU A 358 -7.49 -9.92 -4.10
CA GLU A 358 -7.43 -10.67 -5.36
C GLU A 358 -7.94 -9.82 -6.55
N VAL A 359 -9.09 -9.15 -6.39
CA VAL A 359 -9.65 -8.24 -7.39
C VAL A 359 -8.68 -7.10 -7.72
N PHE A 360 -8.11 -6.45 -6.71
CA PHE A 360 -7.13 -5.39 -6.90
C PHE A 360 -5.87 -5.88 -7.63
N SER A 361 -5.34 -7.03 -7.23
CA SER A 361 -4.17 -7.65 -7.86
C SER A 361 -4.42 -7.96 -9.34
N LEU A 362 -5.59 -8.51 -9.66
CA LEU A 362 -5.98 -8.90 -11.02
C LEU A 362 -6.09 -7.69 -11.98
N TYR A 363 -6.65 -6.57 -11.52
CA TYR A 363 -6.76 -5.36 -12.35
C TYR A 363 -5.45 -4.57 -12.42
N ASN A 364 -4.61 -4.63 -11.41
CA ASN A 364 -3.30 -3.98 -11.42
C ASN A 364 -2.30 -4.65 -12.38
N LYS A 365 -2.43 -5.94 -12.64
CA LYS A 365 -1.61 -6.63 -13.67
C LYS A 365 -1.76 -6.02 -15.08
N GLN A 366 -2.86 -5.28 -15.33
CA GLN A 366 -3.12 -4.59 -16.61
C GLN A 366 -2.76 -3.09 -16.60
N GLY A 367 -2.27 -2.55 -15.48
CA GLY A 367 -1.98 -1.12 -15.28
C GLY A 367 -0.70 -0.86 -14.49
N LYS A 368 -0.64 0.28 -13.81
CA LYS A 368 0.46 0.64 -12.91
C LYS A 368 0.24 -0.08 -11.58
N HIS A 369 1.09 -1.06 -11.25
CA HIS A 369 0.99 -1.87 -10.04
C HIS A 369 0.82 -1.02 -8.76
N LEU A 370 -0.14 -1.39 -7.92
CA LEU A 370 -0.22 -0.93 -6.53
C LEU A 370 0.76 -1.76 -5.69
N ASN A 371 1.44 -1.11 -4.74
CA ASN A 371 2.24 -1.84 -3.78
C ASN A 371 1.35 -2.38 -2.63
N ALA A 372 1.90 -3.30 -1.82
CA ALA A 372 1.17 -3.95 -0.73
C ALA A 372 0.56 -2.96 0.27
N GLU A 373 1.24 -1.83 0.54
CA GLU A 373 0.72 -0.80 1.43
C GLU A 373 -0.46 -0.02 0.80
N GLU A 374 -0.41 0.22 -0.51
CA GLU A 374 -1.54 0.82 -1.24
C GLU A 374 -2.77 -0.08 -1.16
N ILE A 375 -2.58 -1.40 -1.29
CA ILE A 375 -3.64 -2.39 -1.18
C ILE A 375 -4.17 -2.46 0.26
N ARG A 376 -3.29 -2.52 1.27
CA ARG A 376 -3.68 -2.54 2.69
C ARG A 376 -4.50 -1.30 3.05
N ASN A 377 -4.06 -0.13 2.61
CA ASN A 377 -4.80 1.11 2.80
C ASN A 377 -6.19 1.04 2.17
N ALA A 378 -6.29 0.41 0.98
CA ALA A 378 -7.56 0.18 0.31
C ALA A 378 -8.54 -0.65 1.14
N LEU A 379 -8.04 -1.75 1.67
CA LEU A 379 -8.87 -2.72 2.39
C LEU A 379 -9.39 -2.18 3.71
N PHE A 380 -8.54 -1.47 4.44
CA PHE A 380 -8.76 -1.14 5.84
C PHE A 380 -8.98 0.35 6.13
N HIS A 381 -9.11 1.22 5.10
CA HIS A 381 -9.32 2.66 5.30
C HIS A 381 -10.60 3.00 6.10
N HIS A 382 -11.59 2.08 6.12
CA HIS A 382 -12.80 2.24 6.93
C HIS A 382 -12.52 2.14 8.44
N LEU A 383 -11.37 1.59 8.85
CA LEU A 383 -10.95 1.50 10.24
C LEU A 383 -10.34 2.84 10.72
N ALA A 384 -10.73 3.27 11.91
CA ALA A 384 -10.19 4.48 12.54
C ALA A 384 -8.66 4.41 12.65
N LEU A 385 -8.12 3.25 13.04
CA LEU A 385 -6.67 3.01 13.14
C LEU A 385 -5.96 3.28 11.82
N MET A 386 -6.46 2.75 10.70
CA MET A 386 -5.80 2.92 9.40
C MET A 386 -5.81 4.39 8.97
N ARG A 387 -6.92 5.10 9.17
CA ARG A 387 -7.04 6.53 8.89
C ARG A 387 -6.09 7.37 9.74
N ALA A 388 -5.97 7.05 11.04
CA ALA A 388 -5.04 7.70 11.94
C ALA A 388 -3.58 7.52 11.51
N LEU A 389 -3.20 6.29 11.15
CA LEU A 389 -1.85 5.98 10.66
C LEU A 389 -1.49 6.74 9.38
N LEU A 390 -2.42 6.84 8.41
CA LEU A 390 -2.22 7.60 7.17
C LEU A 390 -1.97 9.08 7.42
N VAL A 391 -2.74 9.68 8.33
CA VAL A 391 -2.61 11.10 8.66
C VAL A 391 -1.33 11.35 9.46
N ALA A 392 -1.04 10.56 10.48
CA ALA A 392 0.18 10.68 11.28
C ALA A 392 1.46 10.45 10.44
N ALA A 393 1.42 9.57 9.44
CA ALA A 393 2.50 9.35 8.49
C ALA A 393 2.70 10.53 7.51
N GLY A 394 1.74 11.44 7.41
CA GLY A 394 1.73 12.52 6.40
C GLY A 394 1.45 12.02 4.98
N ASP A 395 0.91 10.80 4.84
CA ASP A 395 0.46 10.26 3.56
C ASP A 395 -0.92 10.80 3.19
N SER A 396 -1.66 11.32 4.17
CA SER A 396 -2.81 12.22 3.99
C SER A 396 -2.60 13.50 4.81
N THR A 397 -2.86 14.65 4.21
CA THR A 397 -2.69 15.97 4.84
C THR A 397 -4.01 16.56 5.37
N ASP A 398 -5.13 15.93 5.09
CA ASP A 398 -6.46 16.40 5.45
C ASP A 398 -6.96 15.65 6.70
N VAL A 399 -6.50 16.10 7.88
CA VAL A 399 -6.91 15.51 9.16
C VAL A 399 -8.43 15.63 9.37
N ASP A 400 -9.02 16.74 8.95
CA ASP A 400 -10.44 17.01 9.14
C ASP A 400 -11.36 16.07 8.36
N ALA A 401 -10.91 15.69 7.16
CA ALA A 401 -11.66 14.77 6.31
C ALA A 401 -11.38 13.29 6.63
N VAL A 402 -10.14 12.95 7.01
CA VAL A 402 -9.70 11.54 7.13
C VAL A 402 -9.79 11.03 8.56
N ALA A 403 -9.32 11.80 9.53
CA ALA A 403 -9.30 11.42 10.95
C ALA A 403 -9.65 12.60 11.86
N PRO A 404 -10.89 13.13 11.80
CA PRO A 404 -11.31 14.33 12.56
C PRO A 404 -11.16 14.17 14.07
N PHE A 405 -11.15 12.95 14.58
CA PHE A 405 -10.96 12.64 16.00
C PHE A 405 -9.52 12.88 16.50
N LEU A 406 -8.56 13.18 15.59
CA LEU A 406 -7.18 13.57 15.95
C LEU A 406 -6.95 15.08 15.93
N ARG A 407 -7.99 15.89 15.68
CA ARG A 407 -7.83 17.34 15.48
C ARG A 407 -7.22 18.03 16.69
N ASP A 408 -7.68 17.68 17.89
CA ASP A 408 -7.27 18.36 19.12
C ASP A 408 -5.79 18.12 19.47
N GLU A 409 -5.26 16.95 19.11
CA GLU A 409 -3.85 16.55 19.32
C GLU A 409 -3.00 16.72 18.03
N TRP A 410 -3.54 17.35 16.99
CA TRP A 410 -2.86 17.43 15.70
C TRP A 410 -1.55 18.24 15.73
N ASP A 411 -1.46 19.24 16.59
CA ASP A 411 -0.24 20.04 16.74
C ASP A 411 0.95 19.17 17.17
N ASP A 412 0.73 18.21 18.06
CA ASP A 412 1.72 17.24 18.52
C ASP A 412 1.97 16.18 17.42
N LEU A 413 0.93 15.46 16.99
CA LEU A 413 1.01 14.36 16.04
C LEU A 413 1.57 14.75 14.65
N SER A 414 1.46 16.01 14.26
CA SER A 414 2.02 16.52 13.00
C SER A 414 3.56 16.44 12.96
N SER A 415 4.22 16.26 14.11
CA SER A 415 5.67 16.09 14.23
C SER A 415 6.15 14.74 13.70
N THR A 416 5.35 13.68 13.87
CA THR A 416 5.64 12.30 13.46
C THR A 416 6.10 12.20 12.00
N ALA A 417 5.33 12.74 11.06
CA ALA A 417 5.66 12.73 9.63
C ALA A 417 6.99 13.45 9.34
N ARG A 418 7.25 14.58 10.00
CA ARG A 418 8.49 15.35 9.83
C ARG A 418 9.70 14.60 10.38
N THR A 419 9.54 13.90 11.49
CA THR A 419 10.59 13.08 12.09
C THR A 419 10.95 11.90 11.19
N LEU A 420 9.95 11.18 10.64
CA LEU A 420 10.19 10.11 9.68
C LEU A 420 10.84 10.63 8.38
N ASP A 421 10.51 11.86 7.94
CA ASP A 421 11.17 12.50 6.79
C ASP A 421 12.65 12.75 7.05
N ARG A 422 12.99 13.30 8.24
CA ARG A 422 14.38 13.48 8.67
C ARG A 422 15.17 12.18 8.75
N TYR A 423 14.49 11.07 9.04
CA TYR A 423 15.09 9.73 9.06
C TYR A 423 15.27 9.13 7.65
N GLY A 424 14.86 9.86 6.60
CA GLY A 424 15.05 9.47 5.20
C GLY A 424 13.91 8.61 4.62
N PHE A 425 12.74 8.60 5.26
CA PHE A 425 11.57 7.91 4.73
C PHE A 425 10.68 8.90 3.97
N ALA A 426 10.71 8.81 2.65
CA ALA A 426 9.85 9.63 1.79
C ALA A 426 8.37 9.24 1.92
N ALA A 427 7.46 10.17 1.63
CA ALA A 427 6.02 9.90 1.57
C ALA A 427 5.62 8.96 0.41
N ALA A 428 6.49 8.77 -0.59
CA ALA A 428 6.21 7.91 -1.73
C ALA A 428 6.07 6.44 -1.33
N GLY A 429 4.96 5.80 -1.73
CA GLY A 429 4.70 4.38 -1.52
C GLY A 429 4.34 3.99 -0.10
N TYR A 430 3.80 4.92 0.69
CA TYR A 430 3.29 4.67 2.06
C TYR A 430 4.31 4.05 3.04
N LYS A 431 5.59 4.28 2.81
CA LYS A 431 6.65 3.71 3.68
C LYS A 431 6.56 4.18 5.13
N ARG A 432 6.11 5.42 5.36
CA ARG A 432 5.91 5.97 6.71
C ARG A 432 4.74 5.29 7.40
N THR A 433 3.62 5.13 6.68
CA THR A 433 2.44 4.40 7.16
C THR A 433 2.82 2.95 7.51
N LYS A 434 3.61 2.25 6.68
CA LYS A 434 4.11 0.90 6.98
C LYS A 434 4.88 0.85 8.31
N ILE A 435 5.82 1.77 8.52
CA ILE A 435 6.63 1.82 9.76
C ILE A 435 5.73 1.99 10.98
N LEU A 436 4.80 2.96 10.95
CA LEU A 436 3.88 3.20 12.06
C LEU A 436 2.94 2.02 12.28
N SER A 437 2.41 1.41 11.20
CA SER A 437 1.57 0.22 11.28
C SER A 437 2.32 -0.96 11.92
N TRP A 438 3.59 -1.11 11.60
CA TRP A 438 4.41 -2.18 12.14
C TRP A 438 4.67 -1.98 13.64
N VAL A 439 5.08 -0.77 14.07
CA VAL A 439 5.25 -0.46 15.48
C VAL A 439 3.92 -0.65 16.24
N ALA A 440 2.81 -0.12 15.70
CA ALA A 440 1.49 -0.30 16.28
C ALA A 440 1.12 -1.78 16.44
N SER A 441 1.31 -2.59 15.39
CA SER A 441 0.97 -4.00 15.43
C SER A 441 1.76 -4.78 16.48
N ILE A 442 3.06 -4.47 16.65
CA ILE A 442 3.88 -5.10 17.70
C ILE A 442 3.38 -4.70 19.10
N LEU A 443 3.00 -3.45 19.30
CA LEU A 443 2.55 -2.98 20.62
C LEU A 443 1.21 -3.58 21.03
N VAL A 444 0.24 -3.74 20.08
CA VAL A 444 -1.17 -4.02 20.43
C VAL A 444 -1.72 -5.34 19.89
N HIS A 445 -0.93 -6.12 19.12
CA HIS A 445 -1.39 -7.38 18.56
C HIS A 445 -0.50 -8.56 18.96
N GLY A 446 -1.06 -9.49 19.71
CA GLY A 446 -0.42 -10.76 20.03
C GLY A 446 -0.74 -11.80 18.96
N ASP A 447 0.30 -12.45 18.43
CA ASP A 447 0.18 -13.59 17.50
C ASP A 447 1.05 -14.74 18.01
N GLY A 448 0.43 -15.86 18.39
CA GLY A 448 1.12 -17.04 18.92
C GLY A 448 2.06 -17.73 17.91
N ARG A 449 2.07 -17.29 16.64
CA ARG A 449 2.96 -17.77 15.57
C ARG A 449 3.84 -16.65 15.01
N LEU A 450 4.22 -15.70 15.86
CA LEU A 450 4.98 -14.52 15.45
C LEU A 450 6.27 -14.89 14.69
N ASP A 451 6.98 -15.93 15.12
CA ASP A 451 8.23 -16.40 14.52
C ASP A 451 8.09 -16.92 13.07
N SER A 452 6.89 -17.27 12.65
CA SER A 452 6.58 -17.72 11.29
C SER A 452 5.85 -16.69 10.44
N ARG A 453 5.62 -15.47 10.95
CA ARG A 453 4.86 -14.42 10.25
C ARG A 453 5.77 -13.41 9.56
N SER A 454 5.39 -13.00 8.35
CA SER A 454 5.96 -11.81 7.74
C SER A 454 5.45 -10.55 8.44
N THR A 455 6.16 -9.44 8.30
CA THR A 455 5.71 -8.12 8.80
C THR A 455 4.33 -7.76 8.25
N ALA A 456 4.14 -7.93 6.95
CA ALA A 456 2.90 -7.61 6.27
C ALA A 456 1.74 -8.46 6.82
N THR A 457 1.95 -9.77 6.96
CA THR A 457 0.95 -10.68 7.56
C THR A 457 0.60 -10.26 8.99
N HIS A 458 1.59 -9.89 9.80
CA HIS A 458 1.33 -9.47 11.18
C HIS A 458 0.50 -8.18 11.26
N ILE A 459 0.79 -7.20 10.40
CA ILE A 459 -0.01 -5.97 10.29
C ILE A 459 -1.43 -6.29 9.79
N ASN A 460 -1.55 -7.15 8.76
CA ASN A 460 -2.85 -7.54 8.22
C ASN A 460 -3.70 -8.24 9.27
N ASN A 461 -3.15 -9.20 10.03
CA ASN A 461 -3.86 -9.89 11.11
C ASN A 461 -4.43 -8.93 12.17
N LEU A 462 -3.70 -7.86 12.52
CA LEU A 462 -4.25 -6.81 13.38
C LEU A 462 -5.46 -6.14 12.76
N LEU A 463 -5.34 -5.71 11.49
CA LEU A 463 -6.39 -4.96 10.81
C LEU A 463 -7.61 -5.85 10.51
N GLU A 464 -7.42 -7.11 10.17
CA GLU A 464 -8.49 -8.12 9.99
C GLU A 464 -9.23 -8.36 11.30
N ARG A 465 -8.51 -8.56 12.42
CA ARG A 465 -9.11 -8.65 13.75
C ARG A 465 -10.03 -7.45 14.02
N LEU A 466 -9.55 -6.24 13.72
CA LEU A 466 -10.35 -5.02 13.91
C LEU A 466 -11.53 -4.94 12.95
N ALA A 467 -11.43 -5.46 11.74
CA ALA A 467 -12.52 -5.48 10.78
C ALA A 467 -13.62 -6.46 11.21
N GLU A 468 -13.25 -7.62 11.73
CA GLU A 468 -14.16 -8.70 12.13
C GLU A 468 -14.78 -8.47 13.52
N ASP A 469 -13.95 -8.11 14.52
CA ASP A 469 -14.43 -7.90 15.90
C ASP A 469 -14.88 -6.46 16.13
N ARG A 470 -16.19 -6.23 16.08
CA ARG A 470 -16.80 -4.92 16.35
C ARG A 470 -16.68 -4.47 17.80
N ALA A 471 -16.38 -5.40 18.73
CA ALA A 471 -16.19 -5.10 20.15
C ALA A 471 -14.74 -4.80 20.51
N ASP A 472 -13.81 -4.91 19.56
CA ASP A 472 -12.40 -4.59 19.81
C ASP A 472 -12.22 -3.14 20.25
N ARG A 473 -11.39 -2.92 21.26
CA ARG A 473 -11.14 -1.60 21.84
C ARG A 473 -10.58 -0.60 20.83
N LEU A 474 -9.74 -1.04 19.90
CA LEU A 474 -9.16 -0.22 18.84
C LEU A 474 -10.19 0.17 17.74
N ARG A 475 -11.47 -0.17 17.90
CA ARG A 475 -12.57 0.39 17.11
C ARG A 475 -13.05 1.75 17.63
N SER A 476 -12.68 2.11 18.88
CA SER A 476 -12.97 3.42 19.46
C SER A 476 -11.97 4.47 18.99
N ASP A 477 -12.45 5.60 18.51
CA ASP A 477 -11.65 6.75 18.10
C ASP A 477 -10.72 7.25 19.22
N ASP A 478 -11.20 7.25 20.48
CA ASP A 478 -10.40 7.65 21.65
C ASP A 478 -9.22 6.71 21.89
N VAL A 479 -9.46 5.39 21.79
CA VAL A 479 -8.39 4.39 22.00
C VAL A 479 -7.37 4.45 20.86
N VAL A 480 -7.80 4.70 19.64
CA VAL A 480 -6.90 4.90 18.48
C VAL A 480 -6.08 6.18 18.66
N ARG A 481 -6.69 7.27 19.12
CA ARG A 481 -5.98 8.51 19.44
C ARG A 481 -4.88 8.28 20.48
N ASP A 482 -5.19 7.58 21.58
CA ASP A 482 -4.23 7.23 22.61
C ASP A 482 -3.06 6.38 22.08
N LEU A 483 -3.34 5.47 21.14
CA LEU A 483 -2.28 4.71 20.47
C LEU A 483 -1.40 5.60 19.59
N MET A 484 -1.99 6.54 18.84
CA MET A 484 -1.20 7.48 18.03
C MET A 484 -0.27 8.35 18.90
N LEU A 485 -0.76 8.84 20.04
CA LEU A 485 0.07 9.58 21.00
C LEU A 485 1.22 8.71 21.55
N LEU A 486 0.96 7.44 21.85
CA LEU A 486 2.01 6.52 22.31
C LEU A 486 3.08 6.30 21.22
N LEU A 487 2.70 6.19 19.96
CA LEU A 487 3.64 6.06 18.84
C LEU A 487 4.47 7.34 18.66
N ASP A 488 3.84 8.50 18.75
CA ASP A 488 4.48 9.80 18.64
C ASP A 488 5.49 10.01 19.77
N HIS A 489 5.10 9.78 21.01
CA HIS A 489 6.02 9.84 22.17
C HIS A 489 7.21 8.87 21.99
N GLY A 490 6.98 7.63 21.54
CA GLY A 490 8.07 6.70 21.27
C GLY A 490 9.05 7.22 20.22
N LEU A 491 8.54 7.89 19.20
CA LEU A 491 9.34 8.48 18.13
C LEU A 491 10.05 9.76 18.58
N ASP A 492 9.43 10.58 19.42
CA ASP A 492 10.02 11.78 19.99
C ASP A 492 11.17 11.44 20.95
N VAL A 493 10.97 10.46 21.83
CA VAL A 493 12.05 9.95 22.68
C VAL A 493 13.20 9.43 21.84
N HIS A 494 12.89 8.70 20.76
CA HIS A 494 13.91 8.22 19.83
C HIS A 494 14.67 9.38 19.17
N ALA A 495 13.99 10.47 18.82
CA ALA A 495 14.58 11.65 18.19
C ALA A 495 15.45 12.49 19.12
N LEU A 496 15.26 12.40 20.44
CA LEU A 496 16.11 13.04 21.44
C LEU A 496 17.49 12.38 21.55
N ILE A 497 17.59 11.09 21.24
CA ILE A 497 18.85 10.35 21.33
C ILE A 497 19.74 10.76 20.16
N PRO A 498 20.96 11.32 20.43
CA PRO A 498 21.88 11.73 19.38
C PRO A 498 22.20 10.58 18.43
N ARG A 499 22.30 10.91 17.13
CA ARG A 499 22.56 9.91 16.08
C ARG A 499 23.81 9.08 16.35
N GLU A 500 24.83 9.67 16.92
CA GLU A 500 26.13 9.05 17.23
C GLU A 500 26.01 7.94 18.27
N VAL A 501 24.94 7.94 19.06
CA VAL A 501 24.62 6.92 20.05
C VAL A 501 24.15 5.64 19.36
N TRP A 502 23.38 5.76 18.26
CA TRP A 502 22.82 4.63 17.52
C TRP A 502 23.81 3.91 16.59
N THR A 503 24.93 4.54 16.27
CA THR A 503 25.99 4.00 15.40
C THR A 503 25.57 3.78 13.93
N ASP A 504 26.57 3.48 13.06
CA ASP A 504 26.35 3.21 11.63
C ASP A 504 25.56 1.90 11.34
N ARG A 505 25.34 1.07 12.36
CA ARG A 505 24.52 -0.14 12.22
C ARG A 505 23.03 0.18 12.07
N PHE A 506 22.58 1.28 12.67
CA PHE A 506 21.18 1.73 12.60
C PHE A 506 20.94 2.69 11.44
N VAL A 507 21.99 3.31 10.95
CA VAL A 507 21.91 4.37 9.94
C VAL A 507 22.84 4.02 8.78
N ASN A 508 22.32 4.00 7.57
CA ASN A 508 23.14 3.73 6.39
C ASN A 508 24.00 4.96 6.06
N ALA A 509 25.30 4.90 6.37
CA ALA A 509 26.26 5.96 6.09
C ALA A 509 26.39 6.27 4.58
N GLN A 510 26.22 5.25 3.70
CA GLN A 510 26.29 5.40 2.25
C GLN A 510 25.04 6.06 1.64
N SER A 511 23.88 6.02 2.32
CA SER A 511 22.60 6.56 1.86
C SER A 511 22.24 7.89 2.53
N ARG A 512 23.16 8.84 2.61
CA ARG A 512 22.98 10.18 3.21
C ARG A 512 22.41 10.14 4.64
N GLY A 513 22.70 9.07 5.38
CA GLY A 513 22.23 8.93 6.76
C GLY A 513 20.80 8.47 6.92
N LYS A 514 20.25 7.75 5.95
CA LYS A 514 18.94 7.13 6.07
C LYS A 514 18.94 6.04 7.13
N TRP A 515 17.92 6.04 7.98
CA TRP A 515 17.69 4.99 8.98
C TRP A 515 17.35 3.64 8.33
N GLN A 516 17.78 2.58 8.98
CA GLN A 516 17.39 1.21 8.60
C GLN A 516 16.00 0.92 9.18
N GLU A 517 15.08 0.44 8.36
CA GLU A 517 13.66 0.26 8.71
C GLU A 517 13.47 -0.67 9.93
N LEU A 518 14.08 -1.86 9.89
CA LEU A 518 13.98 -2.85 10.97
C LEU A 518 14.51 -2.31 12.32
N GLN A 519 15.66 -1.64 12.28
CA GLN A 519 16.28 -1.06 13.48
C GLN A 519 15.41 0.08 14.05
N LEU A 520 14.87 0.93 13.20
CA LEU A 520 13.97 2.00 13.63
C LEU A 520 12.70 1.44 14.28
N VAL A 521 12.05 0.47 13.64
CA VAL A 521 10.85 -0.17 14.20
C VAL A 521 11.15 -0.78 15.56
N ALA A 522 12.23 -1.55 15.68
CA ALA A 522 12.60 -2.19 16.94
C ALA A 522 12.89 -1.17 18.07
N SER A 523 13.67 -0.13 17.78
CA SER A 523 14.03 0.89 18.77
C SER A 523 12.84 1.75 19.17
N VAL A 524 12.02 2.21 18.22
CA VAL A 524 10.80 2.98 18.53
C VAL A 524 9.80 2.15 19.33
N THR A 525 9.62 0.86 19.00
CA THR A 525 8.76 -0.03 19.78
C THR A 525 9.22 -0.16 21.24
N GLY A 526 10.53 -0.35 21.45
CA GLY A 526 11.08 -0.46 22.80
C GLY A 526 10.95 0.83 23.60
N LEU A 527 11.16 1.99 22.96
CA LEU A 527 11.00 3.29 23.61
C LEU A 527 9.53 3.64 23.88
N ALA A 528 8.60 3.29 22.97
CA ALA A 528 7.17 3.44 23.21
C ALA A 528 6.70 2.57 24.39
N ALA A 529 7.19 1.33 24.49
CA ALA A 529 6.90 0.46 25.63
C ALA A 529 7.47 1.03 26.96
N ALA A 530 8.67 1.62 26.90
CA ALA A 530 9.27 2.27 28.07
C ALA A 530 8.49 3.55 28.46
N HIS A 531 8.00 4.32 27.47
CA HIS A 531 7.16 5.48 27.72
C HIS A 531 5.80 5.11 28.32
N GLU A 532 5.18 4.02 27.87
CA GLU A 532 3.94 3.51 28.48
C GLU A 532 4.12 3.22 29.98
N TYR A 533 5.33 2.84 30.39
CA TYR A 533 5.63 2.55 31.80
C TYR A 533 5.97 3.80 32.59
N HIS A 534 6.90 4.63 32.11
CA HIS A 534 7.48 5.78 32.83
C HIS A 534 6.77 7.11 32.57
N GLY A 535 5.99 7.22 31.50
CA GLY A 535 5.47 8.51 31.02
C GLY A 535 6.61 9.48 30.70
N ASP A 536 6.39 10.76 30.98
CA ASP A 536 7.34 11.85 30.66
C ASP A 536 8.67 11.71 31.44
N ALA A 537 8.71 10.98 32.54
CA ALA A 537 9.95 10.72 33.27
C ALA A 537 10.99 9.93 32.43
N LEU A 538 10.56 9.26 31.36
CA LEU A 538 11.48 8.59 30.43
C LEU A 538 12.47 9.57 29.80
N LEU A 539 12.06 10.80 29.51
CA LEU A 539 12.90 11.80 28.84
C LEU A 539 14.20 12.05 29.65
N ASP A 540 14.04 12.29 30.95
CA ASP A 540 15.18 12.51 31.85
C ASP A 540 16.06 11.25 31.98
N LEU A 541 15.43 10.06 31.99
CA LEU A 541 16.15 8.79 32.06
C LEU A 541 17.01 8.56 30.82
N VAL A 542 16.48 8.83 29.63
CA VAL A 542 17.17 8.65 28.35
C VAL A 542 18.43 9.50 28.27
N GLU A 543 18.37 10.78 28.69
CA GLU A 543 19.52 11.68 28.66
C GLU A 543 20.69 11.17 29.52
N THR A 544 20.39 10.50 30.63
CA THR A 544 21.40 9.92 31.51
C THR A 544 21.99 8.59 31.03
N ARG A 545 21.39 7.95 30.01
CA ARG A 545 21.71 6.59 29.55
C ARG A 545 22.29 6.50 28.14
N PHE A 546 22.73 7.60 27.54
CA PHE A 546 23.26 7.59 26.14
C PHE A 546 24.44 6.62 25.96
N GLU A 547 25.38 6.53 26.92
CA GLU A 547 26.49 5.61 26.80
C GLU A 547 26.05 4.14 26.92
N ASP A 548 25.06 3.85 27.74
CA ASP A 548 24.49 2.50 27.87
C ASP A 548 23.74 2.09 26.58
N ILE A 549 22.95 3.00 26.00
CA ILE A 549 22.28 2.78 24.71
C ILE A 549 23.32 2.51 23.62
N LYS A 550 24.41 3.29 23.56
CA LYS A 550 25.50 3.11 22.61
C LYS A 550 26.20 1.76 22.78
N ALA A 551 26.42 1.34 24.02
CA ALA A 551 26.97 0.02 24.31
C ALA A 551 26.06 -1.11 23.78
N LEU A 552 24.75 -1.00 23.97
CA LEU A 552 23.78 -1.94 23.40
C LEU A 552 23.76 -1.88 21.87
N ALA A 553 23.76 -0.69 21.25
CA ALA A 553 23.75 -0.51 19.80
C ALA A 553 25.00 -1.09 19.11
N THR A 554 26.13 -1.21 19.84
CA THR A 554 27.36 -1.84 19.37
C THR A 554 27.45 -3.33 19.71
N SER A 555 26.59 -3.84 20.57
CA SER A 555 26.59 -5.21 21.05
C SER A 555 26.35 -6.23 19.92
N ARG A 556 26.69 -7.50 20.17
CA ARG A 556 26.36 -8.60 19.25
C ARG A 556 24.87 -8.92 19.23
N GLU A 557 24.17 -8.67 20.33
CA GLU A 557 22.73 -8.93 20.44
C GLU A 557 21.93 -8.05 19.48
N TRP A 558 22.39 -6.79 19.25
CA TRP A 558 21.74 -5.86 18.34
C TRP A 558 22.39 -5.82 16.95
N GLN A 559 23.15 -6.86 16.60
CA GLN A 559 23.64 -7.01 15.25
C GLN A 559 22.48 -7.37 14.33
N ARG A 560 22.29 -6.58 13.26
CA ARG A 560 21.27 -6.87 12.24
C ARG A 560 21.49 -8.28 11.70
N PRO A 561 20.43 -9.12 11.61
CA PRO A 561 20.55 -10.43 10.98
C PRO A 561 20.88 -10.27 9.48
N GLU A 562 21.68 -11.19 8.97
CA GLU A 562 22.02 -11.24 7.54
C GLU A 562 20.78 -11.56 6.70
N LYS A 563 19.93 -12.45 7.19
CA LYS A 563 18.62 -12.76 6.61
C LYS A 563 17.55 -12.02 7.42
N THR A 564 16.79 -11.15 6.75
CA THR A 564 15.69 -10.39 7.38
C THR A 564 14.35 -11.12 7.25
N GLN A 565 14.33 -12.47 7.27
CA GLN A 565 13.11 -13.26 7.15
C GLN A 565 12.59 -13.71 8.51
N SER A 566 11.27 -13.65 8.63
CA SER A 566 10.40 -14.11 9.72
C SER A 566 11.06 -14.24 11.11
N ARG A 567 11.63 -15.39 11.44
CA ARG A 567 12.12 -15.68 12.79
C ARG A 567 13.30 -14.82 13.22
N GLU A 568 14.30 -14.62 12.37
CA GLU A 568 15.49 -13.84 12.71
C GLU A 568 15.15 -12.35 12.86
N GLN A 569 14.24 -11.84 12.04
CA GLN A 569 13.72 -10.50 12.13
C GLN A 569 12.98 -10.27 13.46
N TRP A 570 12.07 -11.17 13.81
CA TRP A 570 11.33 -11.09 15.06
C TRP A 570 12.23 -11.27 16.28
N GLN A 571 13.22 -12.16 16.19
CA GLN A 571 14.22 -12.32 17.24
C GLN A 571 15.02 -11.03 17.45
N TYR A 572 15.44 -10.38 16.35
CA TYR A 572 16.13 -9.09 16.42
C TYR A 572 15.26 -8.02 17.09
N ILE A 573 13.99 -7.90 16.71
CA ILE A 573 13.05 -6.98 17.34
C ILE A 573 12.92 -7.30 18.84
N ALA A 574 12.75 -8.57 19.19
CA ALA A 574 12.65 -9.01 20.56
C ALA A 574 13.89 -8.65 21.40
N ASP A 575 15.09 -8.83 20.84
CA ASP A 575 16.35 -8.52 21.50
C ASP A 575 16.52 -7.01 21.73
N VAL A 576 16.19 -6.16 20.73
CA VAL A 576 16.27 -4.70 20.84
C VAL A 576 15.23 -4.16 21.82
N VAL A 577 13.96 -4.54 21.66
CA VAL A 577 12.86 -4.12 22.55
C VAL A 577 13.16 -4.53 23.99
N GLY A 578 13.49 -5.80 24.22
CA GLY A 578 13.81 -6.27 25.56
C GLY A 578 15.10 -5.70 26.14
N GLY A 579 16.07 -5.32 25.31
CA GLY A 579 17.27 -4.61 25.71
C GLY A 579 16.95 -3.22 26.24
N LEU A 580 16.14 -2.45 25.52
CA LEU A 580 15.68 -1.13 25.96
C LEU A 580 14.82 -1.20 27.22
N MET A 581 13.87 -2.14 27.27
CA MET A 581 13.04 -2.33 28.46
C MET A 581 13.88 -2.62 29.71
N ARG A 582 14.87 -3.52 29.60
CA ARG A 582 15.81 -3.79 30.72
C ARG A 582 16.66 -2.56 31.10
N LEU A 583 17.13 -1.82 30.08
CA LEU A 583 17.95 -0.63 30.30
C LEU A 583 17.21 0.45 31.13
N PHE A 584 15.92 0.58 30.86
CA PHE A 584 15.06 1.54 31.56
C PHE A 584 14.27 0.94 32.73
N ASP A 585 14.66 -0.24 33.20
CA ASP A 585 14.04 -0.91 34.35
C ASP A 585 12.51 -1.09 34.18
N VAL A 586 12.04 -1.39 32.98
CA VAL A 586 10.63 -1.64 32.64
C VAL A 586 10.28 -3.11 32.90
N PRO A 587 9.38 -3.43 33.85
CA PRO A 587 8.95 -4.81 34.10
C PRO A 587 8.08 -5.31 32.94
N ASP A 588 8.49 -6.41 32.30
CA ASP A 588 7.78 -7.00 31.15
C ASP A 588 6.26 -7.19 31.44
N GLU A 589 5.92 -7.82 32.58
CA GLU A 589 4.52 -8.14 32.91
C GLU A 589 3.66 -6.91 33.19
N GLU A 590 4.25 -5.86 33.75
CA GLU A 590 3.51 -4.65 34.11
C GLU A 590 3.17 -3.83 32.85
N VAL A 591 4.13 -3.63 31.94
CA VAL A 591 3.86 -2.92 30.68
C VAL A 591 2.91 -3.70 29.78
N GLU A 592 3.05 -5.03 29.73
CA GLU A 592 2.11 -5.90 29.02
C GLU A 592 0.67 -5.76 29.57
N ALA A 593 0.52 -5.69 30.89
CA ALA A 593 -0.78 -5.51 31.54
C ALA A 593 -1.39 -4.13 31.22
N ARG A 594 -0.57 -3.07 31.21
CA ARG A 594 -1.01 -1.71 30.84
C ARG A 594 -1.49 -1.66 29.39
N LEU A 595 -0.70 -2.18 28.44
CA LEU A 595 -1.08 -2.21 27.03
C LEU A 595 -2.36 -3.02 26.80
N ARG A 596 -2.51 -4.20 27.42
CA ARG A 596 -3.76 -4.97 27.35
C ARG A 596 -4.94 -4.21 27.93
N SER A 597 -4.74 -3.52 29.03
CA SER A 597 -5.80 -2.71 29.65
C SER A 597 -6.23 -1.54 28.77
N ARG A 598 -5.28 -0.86 28.10
CA ARG A 598 -5.57 0.29 27.22
C ARG A 598 -6.12 -0.13 25.87
N PHE A 599 -5.44 -1.06 25.20
CA PHE A 599 -5.63 -1.35 23.79
C PHE A 599 -6.28 -2.73 23.50
N GLY A 600 -6.56 -3.53 24.51
CA GLY A 600 -7.19 -4.84 24.36
C GLY A 600 -6.22 -6.00 24.07
N GLY A 601 -4.95 -5.71 23.73
CA GLY A 601 -3.94 -6.71 23.42
C GLY A 601 -2.52 -6.16 23.51
N THR A 602 -1.52 -7.05 23.38
CA THR A 602 -0.12 -6.69 23.21
C THR A 602 0.68 -7.82 22.56
N GLY A 603 1.60 -7.47 21.67
CA GLY A 603 2.57 -8.41 21.09
C GLY A 603 3.87 -8.52 21.89
N LEU A 604 4.07 -7.70 22.92
CA LEU A 604 5.29 -7.78 23.76
C LEU A 604 5.44 -9.13 24.45
N THR A 605 4.32 -9.80 24.77
CA THR A 605 4.31 -11.17 25.32
C THR A 605 5.01 -12.14 24.39
N ASN A 606 4.68 -12.10 23.09
CA ASN A 606 5.27 -12.99 22.10
C ASN A 606 6.76 -12.69 21.89
N LEU A 607 7.16 -11.40 21.91
CA LEU A 607 8.58 -11.03 21.88
C LEU A 607 9.35 -11.55 23.11
N ARG A 608 8.74 -11.49 24.29
CA ARG A 608 9.32 -12.05 25.52
C ARG A 608 9.50 -13.56 25.43
N GLU A 609 8.51 -14.28 24.91
CA GLU A 609 8.58 -15.72 24.69
C GLU A 609 9.70 -16.12 23.73
N LEU A 610 9.86 -15.39 22.61
CA LEU A 610 10.96 -15.59 21.67
C LEU A 610 12.34 -15.43 22.32
N ARG A 611 12.52 -14.42 23.18
CA ARG A 611 13.76 -14.26 23.95
C ARG A 611 14.02 -15.44 24.88
N GLY A 612 12.97 -15.93 25.56
CA GLY A 612 13.05 -17.08 26.48
C GLY A 612 13.49 -18.38 25.80
N GLN A 613 13.04 -18.62 24.59
CA GLN A 613 13.40 -19.80 23.80
C GLN A 613 14.91 -19.89 23.47
N ARG A 614 15.58 -18.73 23.31
CA ARG A 614 17.03 -18.67 23.05
C ARG A 614 17.88 -18.93 24.29
N SER A 615 17.34 -18.63 25.46
CA SER A 615 18.04 -18.79 26.76
C SER A 615 17.95 -20.20 27.33
N ALA A 616 17.10 -21.08 26.77
CA ALA A 616 17.01 -22.47 27.19
C ALA A 616 18.20 -23.26 26.60
N PRO A 617 19.03 -23.93 27.42
CA PRO A 617 20.13 -24.74 26.91
C PRO A 617 19.56 -25.91 26.07
N ARG A 618 20.09 -26.05 24.85
CA ARG A 618 19.83 -27.20 23.97
C ARG A 618 20.42 -28.47 24.55
#